data_b0b1bd6d47e469171bb75ff92ddd118e
#
_entry.id   b0b1bd6d47e469171bb75ff92ddd118e
#
_cell.length_a   1.000
_cell.length_b   1.000
_cell.length_c   1.000
_cell.angle_alpha   90.00
_cell.angle_beta   90.00
_cell.angle_gamma   90.00
#
_symmetry.space_group_name_H-M   'P 1'
#
loop_
_entity.id
_entity.type
_entity.pdbx_description
1 polymer ?
#
loop_
_entity_poly.entity_id
_entity_poly.type
_entity_poly.pdbx_seq_one_letter_code
_entity_poly.pdbx_strand_id
1 'polypeptide(L)'
;MRSLPFRLVAMAPFLLVSSCAVIDNYTGEGANKPIREAGFPASAQVLEIWDTGVRLNDNPVVGFRLLVTLDDGTSYEAVTKNVVSVVHIPQVQPGAILPVKVDPENHELVALDLYEE
;
A
#
# COMPACT_ATOMS: atom_id res chain seq x y z
N MET A 1 -9.66 32.13 -35.32
CA MET A 1 -9.67 31.77 -35.02
C MET A 1 -9.59 31.02 -34.48
N ARG A 2 -9.59 30.78 -34.34
CA ARG A 2 -9.56 30.21 -33.84
C ARG A 2 -9.53 29.40 -33.20
N SER A 3 -9.48 29.04 -33.15
CA SER A 3 -9.46 28.34 -32.67
C SER A 3 -9.50 27.77 -31.84
N LEU A 4 -9.44 27.53 -31.58
CA LEU A 4 -9.51 27.15 -30.73
C LEU A 4 -9.96 26.42 -30.04
N PRO A 5 -10.35 26.19 -30.04
CA PRO A 5 -10.99 25.65 -29.28
C PRO A 5 -10.85 24.36 -29.09
N PHE A 6 -10.76 23.90 -29.30
CA PHE A 6 -10.74 22.78 -29.11
C PHE A 6 -10.21 22.14 -28.27
N ARG A 7 -9.71 22.24 -27.93
CA ARG A 7 -9.16 21.81 -27.23
C ARG A 7 -9.68 21.26 -26.22
N LEU A 8 -10.13 21.46 -25.83
CA LEU A 8 -10.64 21.15 -24.79
C LEU A 8 -11.10 19.95 -24.73
N VAL A 9 -11.41 19.56 -25.21
CA VAL A 9 -11.98 18.53 -25.27
C VAL A 9 -11.49 17.44 -24.78
N ALA A 10 -10.57 17.23 -24.79
CA ALA A 10 -10.07 16.15 -24.43
C ALA A 10 -10.36 15.64 -23.21
N MET A 11 -10.42 16.07 -22.39
CA MET A 11 -10.51 15.61 -21.24
C MET A 11 -11.30 14.67 -20.85
N ALA A 12 -12.04 14.53 -21.14
CA ALA A 12 -12.93 13.72 -20.69
C ALA A 12 -12.70 12.43 -20.26
N PRO A 13 -12.23 11.73 -20.80
CA PRO A 13 -12.20 10.44 -20.54
C PRO A 13 -12.07 9.93 -19.29
N PHE A 14 -11.43 9.81 -18.82
CA PHE A 14 -11.11 9.18 -17.79
C PHE A 14 -11.95 8.82 -16.84
N LEU A 15 -12.83 9.05 -16.86
CA LEU A 15 -13.61 8.68 -15.92
C LEU A 15 -13.93 7.34 -15.83
N LEU A 16 -13.49 6.47 -16.41
CA LEU A 16 -13.87 5.20 -16.36
C LEU A 16 -13.39 4.46 -15.28
N VAL A 17 -13.49 4.75 -14.15
CA VAL A 17 -13.04 4.05 -13.07
C VAL A 17 -13.69 2.78 -12.89
N SER A 18 -13.09 1.72 -12.63
CA SER A 18 -13.73 0.45 -12.42
C SER A 18 -14.02 0.24 -10.97
N SER A 19 -15.00 -0.56 -10.68
CA SER A 19 -15.31 -0.86 -9.32
C SER A 19 -14.26 -1.71 -8.69
N CYS A 20 -13.52 -2.46 -9.43
CA CYS A 20 -12.44 -3.24 -8.86
C CYS A 20 -11.38 -2.36 -8.29
N ALA A 21 -11.10 -1.24 -8.93
CA ALA A 21 -10.10 -0.33 -8.40
C ALA A 21 -10.56 0.25 -7.06
N VAL A 22 -11.84 0.48 -6.91
CA VAL A 22 -12.34 1.01 -5.65
C VAL A 22 -12.17 0.00 -4.52
N ILE A 23 -12.49 -1.27 -4.79
CA ILE A 23 -12.33 -2.29 -3.78
C ILE A 23 -10.87 -2.47 -3.43
N ASP A 24 -9.99 -2.45 -4.42
CA ASP A 24 -8.57 -2.60 -4.17
C ASP A 24 -8.04 -1.46 -3.31
N ASN A 25 -8.58 -0.27 -3.47
CA ASN A 25 -8.15 0.83 -2.62
C ASN A 25 -8.55 0.63 -1.17
N TYR A 26 -9.71 0.07 -0.91
CA TYR A 26 -10.11 -0.16 0.47
C TYR A 26 -9.25 -1.20 1.15
N THR A 27 -8.83 -2.23 0.45
CA THR A 27 -8.04 -3.29 1.06
C THR A 27 -6.55 -3.04 0.96
N GLY A 28 -6.12 -2.16 0.05
CA GLY A 28 -4.70 -1.94 -0.22
C GLY A 28 -4.12 -2.94 -1.19
N GLU A 29 -4.89 -3.96 -1.63
CA GLU A 29 -4.32 -5.00 -2.47
C GLU A 29 -3.97 -4.51 -3.86
N GLY A 30 -4.74 -3.55 -4.39
CA GLY A 30 -4.44 -3.03 -5.71
C GLY A 30 -3.08 -2.36 -5.78
N ALA A 31 -2.67 -1.69 -4.70
CA ALA A 31 -1.35 -1.06 -4.65
C ALA A 31 -0.29 -2.04 -4.19
N ASN A 32 -0.63 -2.93 -3.25
CA ASN A 32 0.39 -3.75 -2.60
C ASN A 32 0.81 -4.95 -3.41
N LYS A 33 -0.08 -5.54 -4.18
CA LYS A 33 0.26 -6.75 -4.89
C LYS A 33 1.40 -6.55 -5.89
N PRO A 34 1.35 -5.55 -6.77
CA PRO A 34 2.48 -5.35 -7.68
C PRO A 34 3.77 -4.99 -6.93
N ILE A 35 3.67 -4.32 -5.79
CA ILE A 35 4.86 -3.99 -5.03
C ILE A 35 5.47 -5.25 -4.43
N ARG A 36 4.62 -6.16 -3.92
CA ARG A 36 5.15 -7.41 -3.38
C ARG A 36 5.83 -8.25 -4.45
N GLU A 37 5.34 -8.16 -5.69
CA GLU A 37 5.88 -8.99 -6.75
C GLU A 37 7.12 -8.40 -7.39
N ALA A 38 7.21 -7.09 -7.50
CA ALA A 38 8.30 -6.45 -8.22
C ALA A 38 9.16 -5.53 -7.37
N GLY A 39 8.81 -5.29 -6.13
CA GLY A 39 9.58 -4.40 -5.27
C GLY A 39 10.83 -5.05 -4.73
N PHE A 40 11.69 -4.26 -4.14
CA PHE A 40 12.89 -4.82 -3.52
C PHE A 40 12.69 -4.96 -2.01
N PRO A 41 13.37 -5.90 -1.37
CA PRO A 41 13.15 -6.16 0.04
C PRO A 41 13.78 -5.10 0.93
N ALA A 42 13.14 -4.84 2.05
CA ALA A 42 13.66 -3.96 3.08
C ALA A 42 13.04 -4.38 4.40
N SER A 43 13.38 -3.72 5.48
CA SER A 43 12.75 -3.99 6.76
C SER A 43 12.06 -2.75 7.25
N ALA A 44 11.05 -2.93 8.10
CA ALA A 44 10.32 -1.80 8.64
C ALA A 44 9.94 -2.07 10.08
N GLN A 45 10.03 -1.06 10.91
CA GLN A 45 9.54 -1.14 12.27
C GLN A 45 8.14 -0.55 12.31
N VAL A 46 7.22 -1.25 12.94
CA VAL A 46 5.86 -0.76 13.08
C VAL A 46 5.86 0.34 14.12
N LEU A 47 5.42 1.53 13.72
CA LEU A 47 5.30 2.65 14.64
C LEU A 47 3.90 2.78 15.18
N GLU A 48 2.91 2.49 14.35
CA GLU A 48 1.52 2.66 14.74
C GLU A 48 0.65 1.77 13.86
N ILE A 49 -0.41 1.21 14.43
CA ILE A 49 -1.38 0.47 13.64
C ILE A 49 -2.77 0.99 13.99
N TRP A 50 -3.70 0.81 13.07
CA TRP A 50 -5.09 1.15 13.33
C TRP A 50 -6.00 0.28 12.49
N ASP A 51 -7.23 0.12 12.95
CA ASP A 51 -8.24 -0.66 12.25
C ASP A 51 -8.92 0.28 11.26
N THR A 52 -8.85 -0.04 9.97
CA THR A 52 -9.48 0.82 8.97
C THR A 52 -10.99 0.65 8.93
N GLY A 53 -11.51 -0.38 9.61
CA GLY A 53 -12.95 -0.65 9.57
C GLY A 53 -13.37 -1.55 8.44
N VAL A 54 -12.46 -1.91 7.55
CA VAL A 54 -12.75 -2.76 6.41
C VAL A 54 -12.38 -4.20 6.77
N ARG A 55 -13.17 -5.15 6.33
CA ARG A 55 -12.92 -6.57 6.56
C ARG A 55 -12.91 -7.30 5.24
N LEU A 56 -12.04 -8.28 5.11
CA LEU A 56 -11.99 -9.14 3.96
C LEU A 56 -11.98 -10.56 4.48
N ASN A 57 -13.04 -11.32 4.24
CA ASN A 57 -13.17 -12.69 4.74
C ASN A 57 -12.97 -12.73 6.25
N ASP A 58 -13.58 -11.77 6.93
CA ASP A 58 -13.53 -11.66 8.41
C ASP A 58 -12.16 -11.26 8.95
N ASN A 59 -11.21 -10.98 8.10
CA ASN A 59 -9.91 -10.48 8.56
C ASN A 59 -9.86 -8.97 8.41
N PRO A 60 -9.31 -8.26 9.37
CA PRO A 60 -9.29 -6.81 9.30
C PRO A 60 -8.26 -6.30 8.30
N VAL A 61 -8.59 -5.19 7.67
CA VAL A 61 -7.61 -4.43 6.91
C VAL A 61 -7.00 -3.44 7.90
N VAL A 62 -5.72 -3.58 8.15
CA VAL A 62 -5.01 -2.81 9.16
C VAL A 62 -4.17 -1.76 8.49
N GLY A 63 -4.23 -0.53 9.00
CA GLY A 63 -3.35 0.52 8.53
C GLY A 63 -2.08 0.52 9.35
N PHE A 64 -0.97 0.84 8.70
CA PHE A 64 0.34 0.81 9.34
C PHE A 64 1.09 2.09 9.04
N ARG A 65 1.72 2.65 10.06
CA ARG A 65 2.75 3.66 9.88
C ARG A 65 4.06 2.98 10.25
N LEU A 66 4.99 2.99 9.33
CA LEU A 66 6.20 2.20 9.41
C LEU A 66 7.43 3.09 9.31
N LEU A 67 8.50 2.68 9.99
CA LEU A 67 9.81 3.27 9.77
C LEU A 67 10.57 2.27 8.90
N VAL A 68 10.75 2.59 7.64
CA VAL A 68 11.37 1.70 6.67
C VAL A 68 12.86 1.96 6.65
N THR A 69 13.65 0.90 6.64
CA THR A 69 15.11 1.00 6.57
C THR A 69 15.58 0.24 5.34
N LEU A 70 16.27 0.94 4.47
CA LEU A 70 16.81 0.37 3.25
C LEU A 70 18.21 -0.19 3.49
N ASP A 71 18.70 -0.96 2.52
CA ASP A 71 20.01 -1.59 2.66
C ASP A 71 21.14 -0.60 2.84
N ASP A 72 20.99 0.61 2.31
CA ASP A 72 22.05 1.60 2.44
C ASP A 72 21.98 2.36 3.77
N GLY A 73 21.06 1.97 4.65
CA GLY A 73 20.93 2.62 5.96
C GLY A 73 19.96 3.78 6.00
N THR A 74 19.38 4.17 4.85
CA THR A 74 18.41 5.26 4.82
C THR A 74 17.12 4.81 5.51
N SER A 75 16.56 5.68 6.33
CA SER A 75 15.29 5.39 7.00
C SER A 75 14.29 6.48 6.73
N TYR A 76 13.03 6.10 6.58
CA TYR A 76 11.97 7.07 6.36
C TYR A 76 10.63 6.46 6.75
N GLU A 77 9.63 7.29 6.94
CA GLU A 77 8.30 6.80 7.32
C GLU A 77 7.43 6.58 6.10
N ALA A 78 6.63 5.52 6.14
CA ALA A 78 5.70 5.21 5.09
C ALA A 78 4.40 4.72 5.71
N VAL A 79 3.30 4.86 4.99
CA VAL A 79 1.98 4.42 5.43
C VAL A 79 1.46 3.42 4.42
N THR A 80 0.91 2.32 4.90
CA THR A 80 0.34 1.32 4.01
C THR A 80 -0.83 0.64 4.70
N LYS A 81 -1.57 -0.17 3.96
CA LYS A 81 -2.65 -0.98 4.48
C LYS A 81 -2.43 -2.41 4.06
N ASN A 82 -2.82 -3.33 4.89
CA ASN A 82 -2.70 -4.74 4.56
C ASN A 82 -3.75 -5.54 5.29
N VAL A 83 -4.26 -6.59 4.67
CA VAL A 83 -5.16 -7.51 5.33
C VAL A 83 -4.31 -8.37 6.26
N VAL A 84 -4.69 -8.48 7.51
CA VAL A 84 -3.92 -9.26 8.48
C VAL A 84 -4.87 -10.26 9.12
N SER A 85 -4.51 -11.53 9.05
CA SER A 85 -5.30 -12.56 9.73
C SER A 85 -5.33 -12.26 11.22
N VAL A 86 -6.48 -12.49 11.85
CA VAL A 86 -6.61 -12.18 13.26
C VAL A 86 -5.60 -12.94 14.11
N VAL A 87 -5.18 -14.12 13.68
CA VAL A 87 -4.20 -14.87 14.47
C VAL A 87 -2.81 -14.27 14.36
N HIS A 88 -2.57 -13.39 13.38
CA HIS A 88 -1.27 -12.78 13.22
C HIS A 88 -1.21 -11.34 13.75
N ILE A 89 -2.32 -10.83 14.25
CA ILE A 89 -2.34 -9.45 14.78
C ILE A 89 -1.27 -9.25 15.86
N PRO A 90 -1.03 -10.20 16.78
CA PRO A 90 0.01 -9.96 17.79
C PRO A 90 1.41 -9.77 17.22
N GLN A 91 1.64 -10.26 15.99
CA GLN A 91 2.96 -10.17 15.38
C GLN A 91 3.23 -8.85 14.72
N VAL A 92 2.23 -8.01 14.55
CA VAL A 92 2.40 -6.74 13.84
C VAL A 92 2.17 -5.53 14.75
N GLN A 93 2.35 -5.70 16.04
CA GLN A 93 2.14 -4.63 16.99
C GLN A 93 3.29 -3.60 16.93
N PRO A 94 3.06 -2.39 17.40
CA PRO A 94 4.11 -1.36 17.40
C PRO A 94 5.39 -1.90 18.04
N GLY A 95 6.51 -1.62 17.41
CA GLY A 95 7.81 -2.13 17.81
C GLY A 95 8.27 -3.35 17.05
N ALA A 96 7.35 -4.05 16.37
CA ALA A 96 7.74 -5.23 15.60
C ALA A 96 8.54 -4.82 14.36
N ILE A 97 9.48 -5.66 13.95
CA ILE A 97 10.25 -5.46 12.73
C ILE A 97 9.71 -6.45 11.70
N LEU A 98 9.26 -5.94 10.59
CA LEU A 98 8.58 -6.75 9.58
C LEU A 98 9.30 -6.64 8.24
N PRO A 99 9.28 -7.71 7.44
CA PRO A 99 9.81 -7.61 6.08
C PRO A 99 8.83 -6.86 5.20
N VAL A 100 9.35 -6.03 4.32
CA VAL A 100 8.54 -5.26 3.40
C VAL A 100 9.16 -5.29 2.02
N LYS A 101 8.37 -4.91 1.02
CA LYS A 101 8.87 -4.65 -0.33
C LYS A 101 8.64 -3.19 -0.64
N VAL A 102 9.59 -2.58 -1.34
CA VAL A 102 9.56 -1.16 -1.66
C VAL A 102 9.51 -1.02 -3.16
N ASP A 103 8.62 -0.15 -3.65
CA ASP A 103 8.51 0.12 -5.08
C ASP A 103 9.79 0.81 -5.53
N PRO A 104 10.50 0.27 -6.52
CA PRO A 104 11.75 0.88 -6.96
C PRO A 104 11.60 2.26 -7.57
N GLU A 105 10.41 2.58 -8.06
CA GLU A 105 10.20 3.88 -8.67
C GLU A 105 9.62 4.91 -7.73
N ASN A 106 9.04 4.47 -6.63
CA ASN A 106 8.48 5.42 -5.66
C ASN A 106 8.61 4.77 -4.29
N HIS A 107 9.65 5.14 -3.56
CA HIS A 107 9.97 4.51 -2.28
C HIS A 107 8.91 4.77 -1.21
N GLU A 108 8.00 5.70 -1.43
CA GLU A 108 6.92 5.90 -0.48
C GLU A 108 5.89 4.78 -0.57
N LEU A 109 5.89 4.02 -1.65
CA LEU A 109 4.96 2.92 -1.81
C LEU A 109 5.60 1.64 -1.31
N VAL A 110 5.08 1.13 -0.22
CA VAL A 110 5.65 0.01 0.49
C VAL A 110 4.55 -1.00 0.77
N ALA A 111 4.84 -2.27 0.62
CA ALA A 111 3.90 -3.34 0.93
C ALA A 111 4.52 -4.28 1.95
N LEU A 112 3.72 -4.74 2.90
CA LEU A 112 4.19 -5.72 3.85
C LEU A 112 4.34 -7.08 3.16
N ASP A 113 5.36 -7.82 3.54
CA ASP A 113 5.65 -9.12 2.96
C ASP A 113 5.56 -10.13 4.09
N LEU A 114 4.34 -10.28 4.64
CA LEU A 114 4.16 -11.00 5.89
C LEU A 114 4.08 -12.49 5.73
N TYR A 115 3.42 -12.97 4.68
CA TYR A 115 3.20 -14.38 4.57
C TYR A 115 3.71 -14.86 3.24
N GLU A 116 4.15 -16.10 3.20
CA GLU A 116 4.48 -16.67 1.99
C GLU A 116 3.33 -17.40 1.51
N GLU A 117 2.93 -17.23 0.31
CA GLU A 117 1.76 -17.89 -0.20
C GLU A 117 2.08 -19.06 -1.05
#